data_f6836c0408882aec71f32a4a854dcf5b
#
_entry.id   f6836c0408882aec71f32a4a854dcf5b
#
_cell.length_a   1.000
_cell.length_b   1.000
_cell.length_c   1.000
_cell.angle_alpha   90.00
_cell.angle_beta   90.00
_cell.angle_gamma   90.00
#
_symmetry.space_group_name_H-M   'P 1'
#
loop_
_entity.id
_entity.type
_entity.pdbx_description
1 polymer ?
#
loop_
_entity_poly.entity_id
_entity_poly.type
_entity_poly.pdbx_seq_one_letter_code
_entity_poly.pdbx_strand_id
1 'polypeptide(L)'
;MANQKQKYKGSKYTTPVGRASYPAIFTPKLKFQTKTNEQEYAIDVLFDKNADLSAFRKACDTALAEVFGQDKKKWPTNIAHPLRPQEELIEKAEEKGQSADHYAPGAFYAKFKTNAKNGAPVIVDSEMNQIIDPNEIYGGCFVRVSGQIKINVIPGTKTVYVTPYLGGVQKVKDGDSFGGGKASAADMFEPVSFDADELVE
;
A
#
# COMPACT_ATOMS: atom_id res chain seq x y z
N MET A 1 21.96 -28.44 16.04
CA MET A 1 21.33 -28.62 14.73
C MET A 1 21.21 -27.26 14.07
N ALA A 2 22.02 -27.01 13.05
CA ALA A 2 22.07 -25.72 12.37
C ALA A 2 20.75 -25.46 11.62
N ASN A 3 20.09 -24.37 11.95
CA ASN A 3 18.87 -23.89 11.29
C ASN A 3 19.25 -23.47 9.87
N GLN A 4 19.12 -24.37 8.89
CA GLN A 4 19.20 -24.00 7.48
C GLN A 4 18.03 -23.07 7.21
N LYS A 5 18.29 -21.75 7.20
CA LYS A 5 17.38 -20.77 6.59
C LYS A 5 17.26 -21.13 5.12
N GLN A 6 16.23 -21.91 4.79
CA GLN A 6 15.89 -22.22 3.41
C GLN A 6 15.75 -20.87 2.69
N LYS A 7 16.55 -20.67 1.63
CA LYS A 7 16.55 -19.45 0.81
C LYS A 7 15.25 -19.43 0.00
N TYR A 8 14.18 -18.99 0.67
CA TYR A 8 12.88 -18.82 0.06
C TYR A 8 12.93 -17.66 -0.94
N LYS A 9 12.67 -17.92 -2.22
CA LYS A 9 12.75 -16.94 -3.30
C LYS A 9 11.61 -15.91 -3.27
N GLY A 10 10.45 -16.30 -2.75
CA GLY A 10 9.23 -15.52 -2.79
C GLY A 10 8.64 -15.44 -4.21
N SER A 11 7.32 -15.39 -4.28
CA SER A 11 6.61 -15.24 -5.55
C SER A 11 6.49 -13.75 -5.91
N LYS A 12 6.82 -13.39 -7.16
CA LYS A 12 6.60 -12.03 -7.67
C LYS A 12 5.11 -11.78 -7.89
N TYR A 13 4.69 -10.55 -7.69
CA TYR A 13 3.32 -10.10 -7.98
C TYR A 13 3.32 -8.71 -8.59
N THR A 14 2.25 -8.41 -9.32
CA THR A 14 1.79 -7.07 -9.67
C THR A 14 0.28 -7.04 -9.42
N THR A 15 -0.20 -6.00 -8.74
CA THR A 15 -1.63 -5.86 -8.45
C THR A 15 -2.39 -5.38 -9.68
N PRO A 16 -3.71 -5.59 -9.76
CA PRO A 16 -4.56 -4.76 -10.60
C PRO A 16 -4.49 -3.30 -10.14
N VAL A 17 -5.09 -2.41 -10.92
CA VAL A 17 -5.23 -0.99 -10.54
C VAL A 17 -6.14 -0.88 -9.32
N GLY A 18 -5.74 -0.05 -8.36
CA GLY A 18 -6.54 0.32 -7.19
C GLY A 18 -6.25 1.74 -6.77
N ARG A 19 -6.97 2.23 -5.75
CA ARG A 19 -6.79 3.57 -5.20
C ARG A 19 -5.73 3.54 -4.10
N ALA A 20 -4.75 4.42 -4.16
CA ALA A 20 -3.76 4.59 -3.11
C ALA A 20 -4.43 5.10 -1.82
N SER A 21 -4.01 4.59 -0.67
CA SER A 21 -4.45 5.06 0.63
C SER A 21 -3.25 5.09 1.58
N TYR A 22 -3.14 6.16 2.36
CA TYR A 22 -2.04 6.40 3.31
C TYR A 22 -0.63 6.14 2.73
N PRO A 23 -0.27 6.71 1.56
CA PRO A 23 1.04 6.47 0.97
C PRO A 23 2.16 7.10 1.81
N ALA A 24 3.09 6.28 2.27
CA ALA A 24 4.33 6.65 2.93
C ALA A 24 5.49 5.99 2.16
N ILE A 25 5.66 6.35 0.88
CA ILE A 25 6.57 5.69 -0.05
C ILE A 25 7.77 6.54 -0.45
N PHE A 26 7.70 7.87 -0.26
CA PHE A 26 8.85 8.77 -0.43
C PHE A 26 9.60 8.95 0.89
N THR A 27 8.88 9.07 2.00
CA THR A 27 9.44 9.19 3.34
C THR A 27 8.95 8.02 4.19
N PRO A 28 9.86 7.23 4.78
CA PRO A 28 9.46 6.10 5.60
C PRO A 28 8.86 6.57 6.93
N LYS A 29 7.87 5.85 7.43
CA LYS A 29 7.24 6.07 8.72
C LYS A 29 7.72 5.07 9.77
N LEU A 30 7.60 5.42 11.04
CA LEU A 30 7.85 4.48 12.13
C LEU A 30 6.88 3.29 12.03
N LYS A 31 7.40 2.10 12.26
CA LYS A 31 6.56 0.90 12.35
C LYS A 31 5.63 1.01 13.56
N PHE A 32 4.37 0.69 13.34
CA PHE A 32 3.39 0.65 14.40
C PHE A 32 3.69 -0.48 15.40
N GLN A 33 3.59 -0.18 16.70
CA GLN A 33 3.74 -1.14 17.81
C GLN A 33 5.12 -1.83 17.94
N THR A 34 6.18 -1.30 17.36
CA THR A 34 7.52 -1.80 17.66
C THR A 34 8.16 -0.98 18.78
N LYS A 35 8.86 -1.67 19.70
CA LYS A 35 9.71 -1.01 20.72
C LYS A 35 11.01 -0.44 20.13
N THR A 36 11.21 -0.61 18.83
CA THR A 36 12.39 -0.19 18.08
C THR A 36 12.02 0.96 17.16
N ASN A 37 12.95 1.89 16.93
CA ASN A 37 12.79 2.99 15.97
C ASN A 37 12.91 2.53 14.51
N GLU A 38 12.44 1.32 14.22
CA GLU A 38 12.43 0.82 12.85
C GLU A 38 11.43 1.57 11.99
N GLN A 39 11.87 1.91 10.77
CA GLN A 39 11.05 2.61 9.78
C GLN A 39 10.67 1.69 8.62
N GLU A 40 9.52 1.95 8.02
CA GLU A 40 9.03 1.23 6.85
C GLU A 40 8.42 2.18 5.83
N TYR A 41 8.62 1.87 4.56
CA TYR A 41 7.80 2.40 3.47
C TYR A 41 6.53 1.58 3.38
N ALA A 42 5.40 2.22 3.19
CA ALA A 42 4.11 1.54 3.16
C ALA A 42 3.10 2.27 2.27
N ILE A 43 2.19 1.51 1.70
CA ILE A 43 1.01 2.00 0.98
C ILE A 43 -0.11 0.97 1.15
N ASP A 44 -1.32 1.44 1.39
CA ASP A 44 -2.51 0.61 1.30
C ASP A 44 -3.12 0.82 -0.09
N VAL A 45 -3.65 -0.22 -0.70
CA VAL A 45 -4.33 -0.13 -2.00
C VAL A 45 -5.74 -0.66 -1.84
N LEU A 46 -6.72 0.18 -2.17
CA LEU A 46 -8.13 -0.14 -2.19
C LEU A 46 -8.50 -0.61 -3.60
N PHE A 47 -8.94 -1.85 -3.73
CA PHE A 47 -9.37 -2.41 -5.01
C PHE A 47 -10.86 -2.17 -5.21
N ASP A 48 -11.25 -1.97 -6.47
CA ASP A 48 -12.66 -1.96 -6.84
C ASP A 48 -13.31 -3.33 -6.57
N LYS A 49 -14.63 -3.35 -6.34
CA LYS A 49 -15.38 -4.58 -6.11
C LYS A 49 -15.22 -5.61 -7.25
N ASN A 50 -15.07 -5.11 -8.48
CA ASN A 50 -14.93 -5.93 -9.69
C ASN A 50 -13.46 -6.13 -10.10
N ALA A 51 -12.48 -5.70 -9.29
CA ALA A 51 -11.07 -5.86 -9.63
C ALA A 51 -10.69 -7.34 -9.73
N ASP A 52 -10.01 -7.71 -10.82
CA ASP A 52 -9.47 -9.06 -10.96
C ASP A 52 -8.23 -9.26 -10.08
N LEU A 53 -8.44 -9.89 -8.95
CA LEU A 53 -7.40 -10.22 -7.96
C LEU A 53 -6.83 -11.63 -8.14
N SER A 54 -7.20 -12.35 -9.20
CA SER A 54 -6.83 -13.76 -9.43
C SER A 54 -5.32 -13.96 -9.51
N ALA A 55 -4.61 -13.10 -10.25
CA ALA A 55 -3.16 -13.16 -10.38
C ALA A 55 -2.45 -12.92 -9.04
N PHE A 56 -2.93 -11.96 -8.24
CA PHE A 56 -2.37 -11.68 -6.91
C PHE A 56 -2.63 -12.84 -5.93
N ARG A 57 -3.84 -13.42 -5.94
CA ARG A 57 -4.16 -14.63 -5.15
C ARG A 57 -3.29 -15.82 -5.57
N LYS A 58 -3.09 -16.02 -6.87
CA LYS A 58 -2.21 -17.08 -7.39
C LYS A 58 -0.76 -16.89 -6.92
N ALA A 59 -0.24 -15.66 -6.88
CA ALA A 59 1.09 -15.38 -6.35
C ALA A 59 1.19 -15.73 -4.85
N CYS A 60 0.16 -15.45 -4.06
CA CYS A 60 0.09 -15.87 -2.65
C CYS A 60 0.08 -17.40 -2.51
N ASP A 61 -0.72 -18.08 -3.30
CA ASP A 61 -0.79 -19.55 -3.30
C ASP A 61 0.54 -20.19 -3.74
N THR A 62 1.20 -19.63 -4.75
CA THR A 62 2.52 -20.07 -5.19
C THR A 62 3.54 -19.95 -4.06
N ALA A 63 3.51 -18.82 -3.35
CA ALA A 63 4.39 -18.60 -2.20
C ALA A 63 4.14 -19.61 -1.06
N LEU A 64 2.89 -19.92 -0.77
CA LEU A 64 2.52 -20.93 0.21
C LEU A 64 2.95 -22.33 -0.23
N ALA A 65 2.74 -22.66 -1.51
CA ALA A 65 3.14 -23.96 -2.06
C ALA A 65 4.65 -24.19 -2.04
N GLU A 66 5.46 -23.15 -2.21
CA GLU A 66 6.92 -23.24 -2.09
C GLU A 66 7.37 -23.61 -0.65
N VAL A 67 6.61 -23.20 0.36
CA VAL A 67 6.93 -23.44 1.77
C VAL A 67 6.31 -24.74 2.30
N PHE A 68 5.04 -25.01 1.96
CA PHE A 68 4.23 -26.09 2.54
C PHE A 68 3.92 -27.21 1.56
N GLY A 69 4.39 -27.12 0.30
CA GLY A 69 4.11 -28.09 -0.76
C GLY A 69 2.81 -27.81 -1.51
N GLN A 70 2.61 -28.54 -2.61
CA GLN A 70 1.49 -28.33 -3.54
C GLN A 70 0.13 -28.77 -2.99
N ASP A 71 0.12 -29.66 -2.01
CA ASP A 71 -1.12 -30.19 -1.42
C ASP A 71 -1.69 -29.19 -0.41
N LYS A 72 -2.67 -28.40 -0.85
CA LYS A 72 -3.34 -27.39 0.00
C LYS A 72 -3.98 -27.97 1.27
N LYS A 73 -4.34 -29.25 1.29
CA LYS A 73 -4.91 -29.91 2.48
C LYS A 73 -3.91 -30.03 3.63
N LYS A 74 -2.62 -29.95 3.32
CA LYS A 74 -1.52 -30.01 4.29
C LYS A 74 -1.05 -28.63 4.77
N TRP A 75 -1.64 -27.57 4.23
CA TRP A 75 -1.29 -26.22 4.65
C TRP A 75 -1.80 -25.93 6.07
N PRO A 76 -1.14 -25.03 6.80
CA PRO A 76 -1.63 -24.58 8.10
C PRO A 76 -3.05 -24.02 8.00
N THR A 77 -3.86 -24.29 9.02
CA THR A 77 -5.26 -23.81 9.06
C THR A 77 -5.37 -22.32 9.40
N ASN A 78 -4.35 -21.75 10.04
CA ASN A 78 -4.32 -20.35 10.45
C ASN A 78 -3.38 -19.56 9.55
N ILE A 79 -3.86 -19.18 8.35
CA ILE A 79 -3.14 -18.36 7.39
C ILE A 79 -3.76 -16.98 7.33
N ALA A 80 -2.97 -15.96 7.68
CA ALA A 80 -3.35 -14.56 7.52
C ALA A 80 -3.04 -14.10 6.09
N HIS A 81 -4.08 -13.98 5.27
CA HIS A 81 -3.99 -13.50 3.89
C HIS A 81 -3.86 -11.98 3.82
N PRO A 82 -3.16 -11.44 2.79
CA PRO A 82 -2.96 -10.00 2.65
C PRO A 82 -4.20 -9.25 2.15
N LEU A 83 -5.10 -9.92 1.43
CA LEU A 83 -6.36 -9.33 0.96
C LEU A 83 -7.37 -9.37 2.10
N ARG A 84 -7.83 -8.20 2.49
CA ARG A 84 -8.78 -7.99 3.58
C ARG A 84 -10.00 -7.25 3.07
N PRO A 85 -11.19 -7.50 3.62
CA PRO A 85 -12.40 -6.78 3.23
C PRO A 85 -12.31 -5.30 3.66
N GLN A 86 -12.82 -4.39 2.81
CA GLN A 86 -12.82 -2.95 3.12
C GLN A 86 -13.79 -2.60 4.26
N GLU A 87 -14.72 -3.47 4.60
CA GLU A 87 -15.58 -3.36 5.79
C GLU A 87 -14.79 -3.12 7.08
N GLU A 88 -13.61 -3.73 7.20
CA GLU A 88 -12.73 -3.50 8.36
C GLU A 88 -12.21 -2.05 8.44
N LEU A 89 -12.10 -1.36 7.30
CA LEU A 89 -11.70 0.04 7.24
C LEU A 89 -12.88 0.95 7.52
N ILE A 90 -14.08 0.57 7.06
CA ILE A 90 -15.34 1.28 7.35
C ILE A 90 -15.58 1.28 8.86
N GLU A 91 -15.58 0.12 9.50
CA GLU A 91 -15.75 -0.02 10.96
C GLU A 91 -14.74 0.85 11.73
N LYS A 92 -13.47 0.81 11.33
CA LYS A 92 -12.43 1.63 11.98
C LYS A 92 -12.57 3.13 11.75
N ALA A 93 -13.10 3.55 10.61
CA ALA A 93 -13.37 4.95 10.33
C ALA A 93 -14.54 5.45 11.18
N GLU A 94 -15.62 4.67 11.27
CA GLU A 94 -16.78 4.95 12.09
C GLU A 94 -16.43 5.03 13.59
N GLU A 95 -15.65 4.07 14.11
CA GLU A 95 -15.14 4.09 15.50
C GLU A 95 -14.34 5.36 15.82
N LYS A 96 -13.71 5.97 14.83
CA LYS A 96 -12.92 7.21 14.98
C LYS A 96 -13.69 8.48 14.62
N GLY A 97 -14.94 8.38 14.22
CA GLY A 97 -15.73 9.50 13.74
C GLY A 97 -15.18 10.11 12.44
N GLN A 98 -14.51 9.30 11.60
CA GLN A 98 -13.95 9.70 10.31
C GLN A 98 -14.87 9.28 9.16
N SER A 99 -14.84 10.02 8.03
CA SER A 99 -15.59 9.63 6.83
C SER A 99 -15.08 8.28 6.29
N ALA A 100 -16.04 7.43 5.90
CA ALA A 100 -15.81 6.14 5.25
C ALA A 100 -16.21 6.15 3.75
N ASP A 101 -16.55 7.31 3.17
CA ASP A 101 -17.17 7.45 1.84
C ASP A 101 -16.31 6.92 0.70
N HIS A 102 -15.01 6.81 0.91
CA HIS A 102 -14.06 6.29 -0.08
C HIS A 102 -13.83 4.78 -0.01
N TYR A 103 -14.42 4.10 0.97
CA TYR A 103 -14.41 2.64 1.07
C TYR A 103 -15.67 2.03 0.46
N ALA A 104 -15.54 0.85 -0.13
CA ALA A 104 -16.62 0.16 -0.82
C ALA A 104 -16.94 -1.19 -0.13
N PRO A 105 -18.14 -1.37 0.41
CA PRO A 105 -18.57 -2.67 0.94
C PRO A 105 -18.50 -3.78 -0.13
N GLY A 106 -17.99 -4.94 0.25
CA GLY A 106 -17.78 -6.09 -0.63
C GLY A 106 -16.53 -5.99 -1.51
N ALA A 107 -15.73 -4.94 -1.35
CA ALA A 107 -14.43 -4.78 -1.99
C ALA A 107 -13.29 -5.18 -1.06
N PHE A 108 -12.08 -5.31 -1.62
CA PHE A 108 -10.89 -5.70 -0.88
C PHE A 108 -9.86 -4.57 -0.82
N TYR A 109 -8.99 -4.65 0.17
CA TYR A 109 -7.76 -3.87 0.22
C TYR A 109 -6.57 -4.74 0.60
N ALA A 110 -5.37 -4.26 0.33
CA ALA A 110 -4.14 -4.88 0.81
C ALA A 110 -3.13 -3.81 1.24
N LYS A 111 -2.31 -4.19 2.22
CA LYS A 111 -1.21 -3.36 2.73
C LYS A 111 0.11 -3.87 2.18
N PHE A 112 0.86 -2.98 1.54
CA PHE A 112 2.17 -3.25 0.97
C PHE A 112 3.21 -2.48 1.75
N LYS A 113 4.29 -3.16 2.16
CA LYS A 113 5.32 -2.51 2.98
C LYS A 113 6.68 -3.13 2.78
N THR A 114 7.72 -2.34 3.01
CA THR A 114 9.10 -2.79 3.08
C THR A 114 9.85 -2.04 4.19
N ASN A 115 10.80 -2.71 4.82
CA ASN A 115 11.66 -2.07 5.82
C ASN A 115 12.53 -1.01 5.13
N ALA A 116 12.68 0.17 5.75
CA ALA A 116 13.50 1.25 5.20
C ALA A 116 14.96 0.83 4.96
N LYS A 117 15.49 -0.13 5.71
CA LYS A 117 16.81 -0.72 5.50
C LYS A 117 16.98 -1.43 4.16
N ASN A 118 15.89 -1.81 3.50
CA ASN A 118 15.92 -2.46 2.19
C ASN A 118 15.99 -1.46 1.02
N GLY A 119 15.98 -0.17 1.30
CA GLY A 119 15.88 0.91 0.33
C GLY A 119 14.43 1.34 0.05
N ALA A 120 14.29 2.49 -0.59
CA ALA A 120 12.99 3.02 -1.01
C ALA A 120 12.42 2.20 -2.18
N PRO A 121 11.07 2.09 -2.30
CA PRO A 121 10.45 1.48 -3.47
C PRO A 121 10.71 2.34 -4.72
N VAL A 122 10.71 1.70 -5.89
CA VAL A 122 10.73 2.41 -7.18
C VAL A 122 9.35 3.02 -7.42
N ILE A 123 9.29 4.30 -7.79
CA ILE A 123 8.04 5.02 -8.03
C ILE A 123 8.09 5.59 -9.43
N VAL A 124 7.12 5.20 -10.27
CA VAL A 124 7.05 5.60 -11.68
C VAL A 124 5.64 6.01 -12.09
N ASP A 125 5.55 6.77 -13.18
CA ASP A 125 4.29 7.09 -13.85
C ASP A 125 3.82 5.96 -14.80
N SER A 126 2.77 6.21 -15.56
CA SER A 126 2.23 5.27 -16.55
C SER A 126 3.20 4.97 -17.70
N GLU A 127 4.13 5.87 -18.00
CA GLU A 127 5.15 5.76 -19.05
C GLU A 127 6.48 5.24 -18.53
N MET A 128 6.56 4.84 -17.26
CA MET A 128 7.76 4.34 -16.58
C MET A 128 8.81 5.42 -16.27
N ASN A 129 8.47 6.71 -16.36
CA ASN A 129 9.32 7.77 -15.88
C ASN A 129 9.32 7.79 -14.35
N GLN A 130 10.48 8.07 -13.76
CA GLN A 130 10.59 8.15 -12.31
C GLN A 130 9.83 9.37 -11.76
N ILE A 131 8.98 9.15 -10.78
CA ILE A 131 8.31 10.21 -10.02
C ILE A 131 9.20 10.58 -8.83
N ILE A 132 9.53 11.86 -8.72
CA ILE A 132 10.37 12.42 -7.66
C ILE A 132 9.54 13.29 -6.71
N ASP A 133 8.50 13.97 -7.23
CA ASP A 133 7.64 14.81 -6.41
C ASP A 133 6.69 13.97 -5.55
N PRO A 134 6.79 14.06 -4.21
CA PRO A 134 5.90 13.33 -3.31
C PRO A 134 4.42 13.67 -3.47
N ASN A 135 4.08 14.84 -3.99
CA ASN A 135 2.69 15.28 -4.18
C ASN A 135 1.98 14.52 -5.31
N GLU A 136 2.74 13.89 -6.20
CA GLU A 136 2.19 13.09 -7.29
C GLU A 136 1.45 11.84 -6.82
N ILE A 137 1.82 11.27 -5.65
CA ILE A 137 1.19 10.09 -5.08
C ILE A 137 0.47 10.47 -3.79
N TYR A 138 -0.83 10.54 -3.86
CA TYR A 138 -1.70 10.94 -2.76
C TYR A 138 -2.84 9.93 -2.54
N GLY A 139 -3.51 10.03 -1.41
CA GLY A 139 -4.68 9.19 -1.12
C GLY A 139 -5.80 9.47 -2.11
N GLY A 140 -6.13 8.47 -2.94
CA GLY A 140 -7.15 8.57 -3.97
C GLY A 140 -6.63 8.46 -5.41
N CYS A 141 -5.33 8.71 -5.70
CA CYS A 141 -4.79 8.44 -7.04
C CYS A 141 -4.82 6.95 -7.37
N PHE A 142 -4.86 6.61 -8.65
CA PHE A 142 -4.88 5.23 -9.13
C PHE A 142 -3.46 4.70 -9.31
N VAL A 143 -3.17 3.57 -8.68
CA VAL A 143 -1.83 2.96 -8.67
C VAL A 143 -1.87 1.46 -8.92
N ARG A 144 -0.73 0.91 -9.32
CA ARG A 144 -0.40 -0.51 -9.26
C ARG A 144 0.82 -0.71 -8.37
N VAL A 145 0.85 -1.82 -7.65
CA VAL A 145 1.98 -2.15 -6.77
C VAL A 145 2.60 -3.47 -7.22
N SER A 146 3.92 -3.51 -7.24
CA SER A 146 4.69 -4.70 -7.57
C SER A 146 5.69 -5.03 -6.47
N GLY A 147 5.99 -6.31 -6.32
CA GLY A 147 6.96 -6.78 -5.33
C GLY A 147 7.02 -8.30 -5.21
N GLN A 148 7.26 -8.78 -4.02
CA GLN A 148 7.37 -10.21 -3.73
C GLN A 148 6.50 -10.61 -2.55
N ILE A 149 5.81 -11.74 -2.68
CA ILE A 149 5.13 -12.39 -1.55
C ILE A 149 6.15 -13.17 -0.74
N LYS A 150 6.17 -12.98 0.56
CA LYS A 150 6.97 -13.76 1.51
C LYS A 150 6.07 -14.41 2.56
N ILE A 151 6.44 -15.61 2.97
CA ILE A 151 5.75 -16.31 4.03
C ILE A 151 6.54 -16.12 5.33
N ASN A 152 5.88 -15.60 6.35
CA ASN A 152 6.46 -15.37 7.67
C ASN A 152 5.71 -16.17 8.71
N VAL A 153 6.46 -16.92 9.50
CA VAL A 153 5.93 -17.62 10.68
C VAL A 153 6.52 -16.94 11.91
N ILE A 154 5.66 -16.38 12.76
CA ILE A 154 6.12 -15.71 13.97
C ILE A 154 6.31 -16.78 15.05
N PRO A 155 7.53 -16.92 15.63
CA PRO A 155 7.76 -17.85 16.72
C PRO A 155 6.79 -17.63 17.88
N GLY A 156 6.22 -18.70 18.42
CA GLY A 156 5.23 -18.63 19.50
C GLY A 156 3.79 -18.41 19.05
N THR A 157 3.55 -18.11 17.77
CA THR A 157 2.21 -18.11 17.18
C THR A 157 2.08 -19.30 16.21
N LYS A 158 0.85 -19.83 16.06
CA LYS A 158 0.56 -20.81 15.02
C LYS A 158 0.13 -20.16 13.70
N THR A 159 0.22 -18.82 13.62
CA THR A 159 -0.26 -18.06 12.45
C THR A 159 0.85 -17.93 11.42
N VAL A 160 0.51 -18.25 10.18
CA VAL A 160 1.33 -18.04 9.00
C VAL A 160 0.88 -16.76 8.30
N TYR A 161 1.79 -15.81 8.14
CA TYR A 161 1.50 -14.53 7.49
C TYR A 161 1.98 -14.55 6.05
N VAL A 162 1.05 -14.34 5.11
CA VAL A 162 1.36 -14.07 3.71
C VAL A 162 1.59 -12.57 3.55
N THR A 163 2.83 -12.16 3.36
CA THR A 163 3.22 -10.76 3.39
C THR A 163 3.66 -10.27 2.02
N PRO A 164 2.92 -9.34 1.39
CA PRO A 164 3.35 -8.71 0.14
C PRO A 164 4.36 -7.59 0.44
N TYR A 165 5.62 -7.82 0.07
CA TYR A 165 6.68 -6.83 0.20
C TYR A 165 6.61 -5.82 -0.95
N LEU A 166 6.67 -4.54 -0.60
CA LEU A 166 6.66 -3.42 -1.52
C LEU A 166 8.00 -3.32 -2.26
N GLY A 167 7.98 -3.46 -3.58
CA GLY A 167 9.14 -3.27 -4.45
C GLY A 167 9.03 -2.00 -5.28
N GLY A 168 7.82 -1.70 -5.80
CA GLY A 168 7.57 -0.49 -6.57
C GLY A 168 6.10 -0.12 -6.64
N VAL A 169 5.86 1.14 -6.98
CA VAL A 169 4.53 1.73 -7.20
C VAL A 169 4.51 2.40 -8.55
N GLN A 170 3.50 2.11 -9.36
CA GLN A 170 3.24 2.79 -10.62
C GLN A 170 1.96 3.61 -10.49
N LYS A 171 2.05 4.93 -10.68
CA LYS A 171 0.89 5.80 -10.86
C LYS A 171 0.28 5.56 -12.22
N VAL A 172 -1.00 5.27 -12.26
CA VAL A 172 -1.72 5.03 -13.52
C VAL A 172 -2.44 6.30 -13.98
N LYS A 173 -3.09 6.99 -13.05
CA LYS A 173 -3.77 8.27 -13.27
C LYS A 173 -4.14 8.95 -11.95
N ASP A 174 -4.54 10.20 -12.05
CA ASP A 174 -5.15 10.93 -10.94
C ASP A 174 -6.55 10.42 -10.60
N GLY A 175 -7.00 10.74 -9.40
CA GLY A 175 -8.35 10.45 -8.89
C GLY A 175 -8.71 11.43 -7.79
N ASP A 176 -9.97 11.45 -7.37
CA ASP A 176 -10.42 12.32 -6.29
C ASP A 176 -9.66 12.01 -4.99
N SER A 177 -9.14 13.04 -4.34
CA SER A 177 -8.42 12.90 -3.07
C SER A 177 -9.35 12.42 -1.96
N PHE A 178 -8.89 11.47 -1.14
CA PHE A 178 -9.61 11.00 0.06
C PHE A 178 -9.54 11.98 1.25
N GLY A 179 -8.51 12.79 1.32
CA GLY A 179 -8.49 13.92 2.24
C GLY A 179 -9.27 15.05 1.59
N GLY A 180 -10.21 15.65 2.30
CA GLY A 180 -10.91 16.83 1.79
C GLY A 180 -9.91 17.75 1.09
N GLY A 181 -10.21 18.13 -0.15
CA GLY A 181 -9.29 18.88 -1.00
C GLY A 181 -8.69 20.03 -0.21
N LYS A 182 -7.37 20.16 -0.26
CA LYS A 182 -6.79 21.47 0.13
C LYS A 182 -7.53 22.48 -0.72
N ALA A 183 -8.16 23.46 -0.06
CA ALA A 183 -8.76 24.56 -0.76
C ALA A 183 -7.75 25.05 -1.81
N SER A 184 -8.17 25.19 -3.05
CA SER A 184 -7.27 25.67 -4.09
C SER A 184 -6.80 27.08 -3.74
N ALA A 185 -5.68 27.54 -4.28
CA ALA A 185 -5.28 28.93 -4.08
C ALA A 185 -6.39 29.91 -4.50
N ALA A 186 -7.16 29.55 -5.53
CA ALA A 186 -8.32 30.32 -6.00
C ALA A 186 -9.51 30.32 -5.00
N ASP A 187 -9.61 29.31 -4.13
CA ASP A 187 -10.62 29.26 -3.06
C ASP A 187 -10.20 30.07 -1.82
N MET A 188 -8.90 30.35 -1.69
CA MET A 188 -8.33 31.00 -0.51
C MET A 188 -7.90 32.44 -0.75
N PHE A 189 -7.53 32.77 -2.00
CA PHE A 189 -6.91 34.04 -2.34
C PHE A 189 -7.53 34.64 -3.63
N GLU A 190 -7.78 35.93 -3.63
CA GLU A 190 -8.04 36.68 -4.84
C GLU A 190 -6.72 37.20 -5.43
N PRO A 191 -6.61 37.35 -6.77
CA PRO A 191 -5.44 38.00 -7.37
C PRO A 191 -5.27 39.41 -6.84
N VAL A 192 -4.10 39.71 -6.29
CA VAL A 192 -3.75 41.06 -5.87
C VAL A 192 -2.97 41.71 -7.00
N SER A 193 -3.51 42.79 -7.59
CA SER A 193 -2.75 43.65 -8.51
C SER A 193 -2.07 44.74 -7.71
N PHE A 194 -0.74 44.83 -7.83
CA PHE A 194 0.02 45.97 -7.34
C PHE A 194 0.24 46.92 -8.49
N ASP A 195 -0.22 48.15 -8.38
CA ASP A 195 0.28 49.21 -9.23
C ASP A 195 1.72 49.52 -8.81
N ALA A 196 2.65 49.38 -9.75
CA ALA A 196 4.09 49.57 -9.51
C ALA A 196 4.46 50.97 -9.03
N ASP A 197 3.54 51.93 -9.10
CA ASP A 197 3.74 53.32 -8.71
C ASP A 197 3.50 53.64 -7.22
N GLU A 198 2.94 52.68 -6.44
CA GLU A 198 2.70 52.89 -4.99
C GLU A 198 3.89 52.51 -4.08
N LEU A 199 4.98 52.03 -4.62
CA LEU A 199 6.16 51.62 -3.85
C LEU A 199 7.32 52.64 -3.82
N VAL A 200 7.06 53.90 -4.21
CA VAL A 200 8.07 54.97 -4.17
C VAL A 200 7.57 56.11 -3.27
N GLU A 201 7.63 55.87 -1.96
CA GLU A 201 7.75 56.94 -0.94
C GLU A 201 8.81 56.53 0.09
#